data_d009129629eabc351ac16015876bd877
#
_entry.id   d009129629eabc351ac16015876bd877
#
_cell.length_a   1.000
_cell.length_b   1.000
_cell.length_c   1.000
_cell.angle_alpha   90.00
_cell.angle_beta   90.00
_cell.angle_gamma   90.00
#
_symmetry.space_group_name_H-M   'P 1'
#
loop_
_entity.id
_entity.type
_entity.pdbx_description
1 polymer ?
#
loop_
_entity_poly.entity_id
_entity_poly.type
_entity_poly.pdbx_seq_one_letter_code
_entity_poly.pdbx_strand_id
1 'polypeptide(L)'
;MFLGTSEKQLDGKRRLLIPQEFRTSANGAELGVFCFFSVESDCLEAGGDKLMAEYVAMIEALPFGDDWRTALEETVYGGQKQLAYDGGGRITLPESLCQEAGLGEDVVIVGLGPRFQIWDRARWNARKDARRELARKAMRERGDVARRRMPGNDA
;
A
#
# COMPACT_ATOMS: atom_id res chain seq x y z
N MET A 1 -2.88 10.65 -6.37
CA MET A 1 -2.88 9.93 -5.07
C MET A 1 -3.94 8.85 -5.07
N PHE A 2 -3.67 7.77 -4.38
CA PHE A 2 -4.65 6.72 -4.14
C PHE A 2 -5.45 7.07 -2.89
N LEU A 3 -6.75 7.24 -3.03
CA LEU A 3 -7.64 7.69 -1.95
C LEU A 3 -8.89 6.82 -1.88
N GLY A 4 -9.41 6.64 -0.68
CA GLY A 4 -10.65 5.92 -0.44
C GLY A 4 -10.47 4.44 -0.14
N THR A 5 -11.56 3.82 0.29
CA THR A 5 -11.61 2.40 0.64
C THR A 5 -12.71 1.73 -0.17
N SER A 6 -12.39 0.60 -0.80
CA SER A 6 -13.32 -0.16 -1.63
C SER A 6 -13.35 -1.61 -1.21
N GLU A 7 -14.55 -2.15 -1.00
CA GLU A 7 -14.74 -3.58 -0.79
C GLU A 7 -14.82 -4.28 -2.15
N LYS A 8 -14.08 -5.36 -2.31
CA LYS A 8 -13.97 -6.11 -3.56
C LYS A 8 -14.00 -7.62 -3.28
N GLN A 9 -14.12 -8.39 -4.34
CA GLN A 9 -14.00 -9.84 -4.28
C GLN A 9 -12.97 -10.31 -5.31
N LEU A 10 -12.12 -11.26 -4.88
CA LEU A 10 -11.27 -11.98 -5.82
C LEU A 10 -12.12 -13.03 -6.54
N ASP A 11 -11.94 -13.16 -7.85
CA ASP A 11 -12.59 -14.24 -8.59
C ASP A 11 -11.81 -15.56 -8.43
N GLY A 12 -12.31 -16.63 -9.04
CA GLY A 12 -11.68 -17.96 -8.94
C GLY A 12 -10.27 -18.04 -9.51
N LYS A 13 -9.84 -17.04 -10.30
CA LYS A 13 -8.48 -16.93 -10.86
C LYS A 13 -7.66 -15.86 -10.15
N ARG A 14 -8.08 -15.42 -8.99
CA ARG A 14 -7.42 -14.37 -8.18
C ARG A 14 -7.32 -13.03 -8.89
N ARG A 15 -8.28 -12.71 -9.76
CA ARG A 15 -8.35 -11.40 -10.42
C ARG A 15 -9.07 -10.42 -9.53
N LEU A 16 -8.54 -9.20 -9.46
CA LEU A 16 -9.04 -8.12 -8.61
C LEU A 16 -9.27 -6.87 -9.47
N LEU A 17 -10.49 -6.36 -9.46
CA LEU A 17 -10.80 -5.10 -10.14
C LEU A 17 -10.21 -3.93 -9.35
N ILE A 18 -9.34 -3.18 -10.00
CA ILE A 18 -8.74 -1.98 -9.40
C ILE A 18 -9.64 -0.78 -9.72
N PRO A 19 -9.96 0.08 -8.74
CA PRO A 19 -10.78 1.27 -8.99
C PRO A 19 -10.23 2.09 -10.17
N GLN A 20 -11.12 2.59 -11.00
CA GLN A 20 -10.73 3.35 -12.20
C GLN A 20 -9.88 4.56 -11.84
N GLU A 21 -10.18 5.24 -10.73
CA GLU A 21 -9.46 6.40 -10.22
C GLU A 21 -8.01 6.08 -9.85
N PHE A 22 -7.72 4.80 -9.57
CA PHE A 22 -6.36 4.36 -9.26
C PHE A 22 -5.54 4.09 -10.51
N ARG A 23 -6.20 3.76 -11.63
CA ARG A 23 -5.57 3.37 -12.90
C ARG A 23 -5.28 4.59 -13.77
N THR A 24 -4.52 5.56 -13.25
CA THR A 24 -4.23 6.81 -13.96
C THR A 24 -2.73 7.04 -14.11
N SER A 25 -2.35 7.82 -15.11
CA SER A 25 -0.95 8.24 -15.30
C SER A 25 -0.47 9.12 -14.16
N ALA A 26 -1.36 9.91 -13.55
CA ALA A 26 -1.03 10.74 -12.38
C ALA A 26 -0.54 9.91 -11.19
N ASN A 27 -0.98 8.65 -11.08
CA ASN A 27 -0.53 7.72 -10.06
C ASN A 27 0.65 6.85 -10.50
N GLY A 28 1.10 6.98 -11.76
CA GLY A 28 2.09 6.09 -12.35
C GLY A 28 1.57 4.65 -12.49
N ALA A 29 0.25 4.48 -12.57
CA ALA A 29 -0.42 3.18 -12.52
C ALA A 29 -1.39 2.96 -13.69
N GLU A 30 -1.11 3.55 -14.84
CA GLU A 30 -1.99 3.46 -16.02
C GLU A 30 -1.93 2.11 -16.74
N LEU A 31 -0.79 1.42 -16.67
CA LEU A 31 -0.58 0.12 -17.33
C LEU A 31 -0.65 -1.06 -16.36
N GLY A 32 -0.45 -0.79 -15.07
CA GLY A 32 -0.40 -1.80 -14.03
C GLY A 32 0.16 -1.24 -12.76
N VAL A 33 0.47 -2.11 -11.82
CA VAL A 33 1.01 -1.76 -10.51
C VAL A 33 2.15 -2.67 -10.11
N PHE A 34 3.03 -2.19 -9.25
CA PHE A 34 3.94 -3.02 -8.48
C PHE A 34 3.20 -3.51 -7.25
N CYS A 35 3.46 -4.75 -6.84
CA CYS A 35 2.80 -5.34 -5.68
C CYS A 35 3.78 -6.24 -4.92
N PHE A 36 3.78 -6.11 -3.60
CA PHE A 36 4.63 -6.93 -2.71
C PHE A 36 3.99 -7.05 -1.33
N PHE A 37 4.46 -8.03 -0.56
CA PHE A 37 4.00 -8.20 0.82
C PHE A 37 4.51 -7.06 1.69
N SER A 38 3.61 -6.42 2.44
CA SER A 38 3.95 -5.23 3.22
C SER A 38 5.02 -5.51 4.28
N VAL A 39 5.93 -4.55 4.46
CA VAL A 39 6.92 -4.58 5.55
C VAL A 39 6.33 -4.09 6.88
N GLU A 40 5.13 -3.53 6.86
CA GLU A 40 4.50 -2.93 8.05
C GLU A 40 3.37 -3.78 8.62
N SER A 41 2.66 -4.52 7.78
CA SER A 41 1.40 -5.16 8.16
C SER A 41 1.14 -6.42 7.32
N ASP A 42 0.18 -7.22 7.75
CA ASP A 42 -0.19 -8.45 7.04
C ASP A 42 -1.15 -8.16 5.89
N CYS A 43 -0.64 -7.44 4.89
CA CYS A 43 -1.39 -7.06 3.69
C CYS A 43 -0.44 -6.95 2.50
N LEU A 44 -0.99 -6.67 1.31
CA LEU A 44 -0.19 -6.34 0.15
C LEU A 44 -0.09 -4.82 -0.01
N GLU A 45 1.09 -4.36 -0.39
CA GLU A 45 1.33 -2.99 -0.82
C GLU A 45 1.33 -2.94 -2.34
N ALA A 46 0.72 -1.91 -2.90
CA ALA A 46 0.70 -1.73 -4.35
C ALA A 46 0.76 -0.26 -4.73
N GLY A 47 1.26 0.01 -5.90
CA GLY A 47 1.35 1.36 -6.43
C GLY A 47 2.15 1.45 -7.71
N GLY A 48 2.52 2.67 -8.06
CA GLY A 48 3.31 2.97 -9.25
C GLY A 48 4.69 3.54 -8.87
N ASP A 49 5.23 4.38 -9.75
CA ASP A 49 6.60 4.91 -9.61
C ASP A 49 6.80 5.73 -8.34
N LYS A 50 5.76 6.44 -7.87
CA LYS A 50 5.86 7.23 -6.63
C LYS A 50 6.08 6.36 -5.41
N LEU A 51 5.41 5.22 -5.34
CA LEU A 51 5.60 4.26 -4.25
C LEU A 51 7.04 3.72 -4.28
N MET A 52 7.52 3.35 -5.45
CA MET A 52 8.89 2.84 -5.58
C MET A 52 9.91 3.90 -5.19
N ALA A 53 9.70 5.16 -5.57
CA ALA A 53 10.59 6.26 -5.19
C ALA A 53 10.67 6.43 -3.66
N GLU A 54 9.54 6.32 -2.96
CA GLU A 54 9.49 6.39 -1.50
C GLU A 54 10.31 5.27 -0.84
N TYR A 55 10.12 4.03 -1.30
CA TYR A 55 10.87 2.90 -0.77
C TYR A 55 12.35 2.97 -1.11
N VAL A 56 12.70 3.37 -2.33
CA VAL A 56 14.11 3.54 -2.73
C VAL A 56 14.79 4.56 -1.83
N ALA A 57 14.16 5.72 -1.58
CA ALA A 57 14.72 6.75 -0.72
C ALA A 57 14.94 6.24 0.72
N MET A 58 13.95 5.52 1.26
CA MET A 58 14.04 4.97 2.61
C MET A 58 15.14 3.90 2.72
N ILE A 59 15.23 3.01 1.75
CA ILE A 59 16.20 1.91 1.74
C ILE A 59 17.63 2.45 1.55
N GLU A 60 17.81 3.40 0.62
CA GLU A 60 19.12 4.00 0.35
C GLU A 60 19.63 4.86 1.50
N ALA A 61 18.78 5.28 2.43
CA ALA A 61 19.20 5.99 3.63
C ALA A 61 19.97 5.08 4.60
N LEU A 62 19.87 3.77 4.45
CA LEU A 62 20.64 2.81 5.25
C LEU A 62 21.96 2.47 4.55
N PRO A 63 23.04 2.19 5.29
CA PRO A 63 24.33 1.87 4.70
C PRO A 63 24.26 0.62 3.81
N PHE A 64 24.94 0.65 2.68
CA PHE A 64 25.04 -0.50 1.78
C PHE A 64 25.67 -1.69 2.51
N GLY A 65 25.04 -2.86 2.41
CA GLY A 65 25.49 -4.09 3.08
C GLY A 65 25.03 -4.22 4.53
N ASP A 66 24.37 -3.19 5.08
CA ASP A 66 23.74 -3.29 6.40
C ASP A 66 22.61 -4.33 6.34
N ASP A 67 22.50 -5.15 7.39
CA ASP A 67 21.54 -6.27 7.40
C ASP A 67 20.09 -5.80 7.31
N TRP A 68 19.74 -4.69 7.95
CA TRP A 68 18.41 -4.12 7.85
C TRP A 68 18.10 -3.65 6.42
N ARG A 69 19.07 -3.00 5.77
CA ARG A 69 18.93 -2.60 4.37
C ARG A 69 18.71 -3.81 3.48
N THR A 70 19.53 -4.84 3.64
CA THR A 70 19.43 -6.07 2.83
C THR A 70 18.08 -6.75 3.02
N ALA A 71 17.57 -6.82 4.26
CA ALA A 71 16.27 -7.40 4.54
C ALA A 71 15.13 -6.62 3.85
N LEU A 72 15.19 -5.29 3.85
CA LEU A 72 14.24 -4.45 3.14
C LEU A 72 14.34 -4.64 1.62
N GLU A 73 15.56 -4.71 1.09
CA GLU A 73 15.79 -4.97 -0.34
C GLU A 73 15.20 -6.32 -0.76
N GLU A 74 15.40 -7.35 0.02
CA GLU A 74 14.85 -8.68 -0.24
C GLU A 74 13.31 -8.66 -0.26
N THR A 75 12.69 -7.96 0.68
CA THR A 75 11.24 -7.92 0.81
C THR A 75 10.60 -7.02 -0.26
N VAL A 76 11.11 -5.81 -0.44
CA VAL A 76 10.53 -4.81 -1.35
C VAL A 76 10.94 -5.07 -2.79
N TYR A 77 12.25 -5.17 -3.06
CA TYR A 77 12.73 -5.37 -4.43
C TYR A 77 12.61 -6.83 -4.85
N GLY A 78 13.07 -7.73 -3.99
CA GLY A 78 13.04 -9.17 -4.28
C GLY A 78 11.64 -9.77 -4.30
N GLY A 79 10.75 -9.27 -3.47
CA GLY A 79 9.37 -9.75 -3.37
C GLY A 79 8.39 -9.12 -4.35
N GLN A 80 8.83 -8.12 -5.09
CA GLN A 80 7.97 -7.34 -5.98
C GLN A 80 7.51 -8.14 -7.19
N LYS A 81 6.24 -7.94 -7.56
CA LYS A 81 5.65 -8.42 -8.82
C LYS A 81 5.08 -7.22 -9.58
N GLN A 82 5.31 -7.18 -10.88
CA GLN A 82 4.68 -6.22 -11.76
C GLN A 82 3.41 -6.86 -12.31
N LEU A 83 2.27 -6.22 -12.06
CA LEU A 83 0.95 -6.75 -12.41
C LEU A 83 0.29 -5.80 -13.41
N ALA A 84 0.16 -6.25 -14.66
CA ALA A 84 -0.52 -5.49 -15.69
C ALA A 84 -2.04 -5.63 -15.57
N TYR A 85 -2.79 -4.62 -15.99
CA TYR A 85 -4.24 -4.73 -16.08
C TYR A 85 -4.63 -5.57 -17.29
N ASP A 86 -5.68 -6.36 -17.13
CA ASP A 86 -6.39 -6.96 -18.26
C ASP A 86 -7.32 -5.91 -18.92
N GLY A 87 -8.06 -6.33 -19.96
CA GLY A 87 -8.97 -5.43 -20.67
C GLY A 87 -10.12 -4.87 -19.81
N GLY A 88 -10.39 -5.48 -18.67
CA GLY A 88 -11.42 -5.04 -17.73
C GLY A 88 -10.90 -4.23 -16.55
N GLY A 89 -9.60 -3.94 -16.51
CA GLY A 89 -9.00 -3.21 -15.40
C GLY A 89 -8.71 -4.05 -14.16
N ARG A 90 -8.60 -5.36 -14.33
CA ARG A 90 -8.26 -6.29 -13.25
C ARG A 90 -6.78 -6.62 -13.28
N ILE A 91 -6.22 -6.86 -12.10
CA ILE A 91 -4.91 -7.49 -11.95
C ILE A 91 -5.12 -8.92 -11.47
N THR A 92 -4.19 -9.82 -11.83
CA THR A 92 -4.16 -11.17 -11.29
C THR A 92 -3.14 -11.24 -10.18
N LEU A 93 -3.59 -11.49 -8.96
CA LEU A 93 -2.69 -11.61 -7.81
C LEU A 93 -2.02 -12.98 -7.84
N PRO A 94 -0.68 -13.05 -7.76
CA PRO A 94 0.02 -14.33 -7.61
C PRO A 94 -0.46 -15.07 -6.36
N GLU A 95 -0.58 -16.38 -6.48
CA GLU A 95 -1.03 -17.22 -5.36
C GLU A 95 -0.16 -17.04 -4.12
N SER A 96 1.16 -16.93 -4.30
CA SER A 96 2.10 -16.74 -3.19
C SER A 96 1.81 -15.46 -2.40
N LEU A 97 1.49 -14.35 -3.08
CA LEU A 97 1.16 -13.10 -2.41
C LEU A 97 -0.16 -13.21 -1.66
N CYS A 98 -1.17 -13.87 -2.24
CA CYS A 98 -2.44 -14.10 -1.56
C CYS A 98 -2.25 -14.93 -0.28
N GLN A 99 -1.41 -15.95 -0.33
CA GLN A 99 -1.11 -16.78 0.84
C GLN A 99 -0.36 -15.99 1.92
N GLU A 100 0.67 -15.24 1.55
CA GLU A 100 1.44 -14.43 2.49
C GLU A 100 0.57 -13.41 3.22
N ALA A 101 -0.33 -12.75 2.48
CA ALA A 101 -1.24 -11.76 3.05
C ALA A 101 -2.49 -12.35 3.69
N GLY A 102 -2.68 -13.67 3.58
CA GLY A 102 -3.84 -14.36 4.13
C GLY A 102 -5.17 -13.90 3.51
N LEU A 103 -5.15 -13.59 2.20
CA LEU A 103 -6.35 -13.11 1.51
C LEU A 103 -7.34 -14.24 1.26
N GLY A 104 -8.58 -14.04 1.70
CA GLY A 104 -9.71 -14.84 1.28
C GLY A 104 -10.36 -14.26 0.03
N GLU A 105 -11.59 -14.63 -0.24
CA GLU A 105 -12.36 -14.12 -1.37
C GLU A 105 -12.70 -12.64 -1.20
N ASP A 106 -13.11 -12.23 0.00
CA ASP A 106 -13.51 -10.87 0.32
C ASP A 106 -12.29 -10.04 0.74
N VAL A 107 -12.01 -8.99 -0.01
CA VAL A 107 -10.86 -8.12 0.23
C VAL A 107 -11.27 -6.65 0.29
N VAL A 108 -10.37 -5.83 0.81
CA VAL A 108 -10.54 -4.38 0.89
C VAL A 108 -9.33 -3.72 0.26
N ILE A 109 -9.57 -2.78 -0.64
CA ILE A 109 -8.54 -1.92 -1.22
C ILE A 109 -8.57 -0.60 -0.49
N VAL A 110 -7.44 -0.19 0.08
CA VAL A 110 -7.32 1.02 0.89
C VAL A 110 -6.28 1.95 0.30
N GLY A 111 -6.71 3.13 -0.16
CA GLY A 111 -5.79 4.16 -0.67
C GLY A 111 -5.08 4.89 0.45
N LEU A 112 -3.78 5.01 0.36
CA LEU A 112 -2.91 5.65 1.35
C LEU A 112 -1.99 6.69 0.70
N GLY A 113 -2.49 7.48 -0.23
CA GLY A 113 -1.71 8.53 -0.88
C GLY A 113 -0.80 7.98 -1.97
N PRO A 114 0.52 7.84 -1.75
CA PRO A 114 1.43 7.33 -2.79
C PRO A 114 1.29 5.83 -3.06
N ARG A 115 0.52 5.12 -2.24
CA ARG A 115 0.33 3.67 -2.32
C ARG A 115 -1.10 3.29 -2.03
N PHE A 116 -1.47 2.04 -2.30
CA PHE A 116 -2.67 1.43 -1.74
C PHE A 116 -2.35 0.05 -1.17
N GLN A 117 -3.21 -0.42 -0.28
CA GLN A 117 -3.05 -1.72 0.35
C GLN A 117 -4.22 -2.61 -0.03
N ILE A 118 -3.96 -3.91 -0.09
CA ILE A 118 -4.99 -4.94 -0.30
C ILE A 118 -5.01 -5.81 0.95
N TRP A 119 -6.14 -5.81 1.63
CA TRP A 119 -6.36 -6.50 2.90
C TRP A 119 -7.39 -7.58 2.76
N ASP A 120 -7.22 -8.67 3.50
CA ASP A 120 -8.35 -9.53 3.80
C ASP A 120 -9.40 -8.73 4.58
N ARG A 121 -10.67 -8.85 4.17
CA ARG A 121 -11.74 -8.02 4.77
C ARG A 121 -11.86 -8.21 6.28
N ALA A 122 -11.82 -9.45 6.76
CA ALA A 122 -11.94 -9.74 8.18
C ALA A 122 -10.80 -9.10 8.99
N ARG A 123 -9.56 -9.17 8.49
CA ARG A 123 -8.41 -8.54 9.13
C ARG A 123 -8.51 -7.02 9.13
N TRP A 124 -8.95 -6.45 8.02
CA TRP A 124 -9.17 -5.00 7.93
C TRP A 124 -10.20 -4.54 8.96
N ASN A 125 -11.35 -5.22 9.03
CA ASN A 125 -12.42 -4.86 9.95
C ASN A 125 -12.00 -5.00 11.41
N ALA A 126 -11.19 -6.00 11.74
CA ALA A 126 -10.73 -6.25 13.11
C ALA A 126 -9.81 -5.15 13.63
N ARG A 127 -9.14 -4.39 12.77
CA ARG A 127 -8.18 -3.35 13.18
C ARG A 127 -8.70 -1.92 13.07
N LYS A 128 -9.86 -1.70 12.45
CA LYS A 128 -10.37 -0.35 12.13
C LYS A 128 -10.45 0.57 13.34
N ASP A 129 -11.04 0.12 14.43
CA ASP A 129 -11.26 0.96 15.61
C ASP A 129 -9.96 1.34 16.30
N ALA A 130 -9.04 0.40 16.44
CA ALA A 130 -7.73 0.67 17.04
C ALA A 130 -6.93 1.66 16.19
N ARG A 131 -7.01 1.55 14.86
CA ARG A 131 -6.33 2.48 13.96
C ARG A 131 -6.93 3.88 14.01
N ARG A 132 -8.24 3.98 14.13
CA ARG A 132 -8.91 5.27 14.29
C ARG A 132 -8.49 5.97 15.59
N GLU A 133 -8.42 5.22 16.70
CA GLU A 133 -7.94 5.76 17.97
C GLU A 133 -6.48 6.22 17.88
N LEU A 134 -5.64 5.45 17.19
CA LEU A 134 -4.25 5.86 16.96
C LEU A 134 -4.17 7.14 16.14
N ALA A 135 -5.03 7.32 15.14
CA ALA A 135 -5.09 8.56 14.36
C ALA A 135 -5.50 9.76 15.24
N ARG A 136 -6.47 9.58 16.13
CA ARG A 136 -6.87 10.63 17.07
C ARG A 136 -5.73 11.00 18.02
N LYS A 137 -5.03 10.00 18.53
CA LYS A 137 -3.86 10.20 19.39
C LYS A 137 -2.75 10.95 18.65
N ALA A 138 -2.49 10.58 17.40
CA ALA A 138 -1.49 11.26 16.56
C ALA A 138 -1.83 12.74 16.37
N MET A 139 -3.09 13.08 16.17
CA MET A 139 -3.53 14.46 16.06
C MET A 139 -3.35 15.23 17.37
N ARG A 140 -3.63 14.61 18.51
CA ARG A 140 -3.43 15.26 19.81
C ARG A 140 -1.96 15.52 20.14
N GLU A 141 -1.08 14.55 19.85
CA GLU A 141 0.32 14.59 20.28
C GLU A 141 1.27 15.12 19.22
N ARG A 142 1.02 14.84 17.93
CA ARG A 142 1.92 15.18 16.82
C ARG A 142 1.37 16.23 15.88
N GLY A 143 0.05 16.36 15.83
CA GLY A 143 -0.60 17.33 14.95
C GLY A 143 -0.23 18.76 15.27
N ASP A 144 -0.07 19.11 16.55
CA ASP A 144 0.34 20.46 16.98
C ASP A 144 1.74 20.80 16.49
N VAL A 145 2.66 19.84 16.51
CA VAL A 145 4.03 20.02 15.99
C VAL A 145 3.99 20.25 14.48
N ALA A 146 3.19 19.47 13.76
CA ALA A 146 3.03 19.61 12.32
C ALA A 146 2.44 20.97 11.95
N ARG A 147 1.43 21.44 12.68
CA ARG A 147 0.80 22.76 12.45
C ARG A 147 1.79 23.90 12.65
N ARG A 148 2.66 23.82 13.66
CA ARG A 148 3.69 24.84 13.93
C ARG A 148 4.72 24.96 12.82
N ARG A 149 4.89 23.92 12.01
CA ARG A 149 5.82 23.90 10.88
C ARG A 149 5.20 24.35 9.56
N MET A 150 3.90 24.61 9.54
CA MET A 150 3.23 25.09 8.33
C MET A 150 3.60 26.53 8.01
N PRO A 151 3.80 26.89 6.73
CA PRO A 151 4.05 28.28 6.35
C PRO A 151 2.93 29.19 6.80
N GLY A 152 3.27 30.35 7.42
CA GLY A 152 2.31 31.33 7.91
C GLY A 152 1.70 31.02 9.27
N ASN A 153 2.13 29.97 9.95
CA ASN A 153 1.68 29.63 11.31
C ASN A 153 2.77 30.00 12.32
N ASP A 154 2.92 31.29 12.59
CA ASP A 154 3.96 31.86 13.45
C ASP A 154 3.51 31.98 14.92
N ALA A 155 2.85 31.03 15.44
CA ALA A 155 2.41 31.12 16.83
C ALA A 155 3.49 30.73 17.82
#